data_6f6e436037fc9c34696e424c3527436b
#
_entry.id   6f6e436037fc9c34696e424c3527436b
#
_cell.length_a   1.000
_cell.length_b   1.000
_cell.length_c   1.000
_cell.angle_alpha   90.00
_cell.angle_beta   90.00
_cell.angle_gamma   90.00
#
_symmetry.space_group_name_H-M   'P 1'
#
loop_
_entity.id
_entity.type
_entity.pdbx_description
1 polymer ?
#
loop_
_entity_poly.entity_id
_entity_poly.type
_entity_poly.pdbx_seq_one_letter_code
_entity_poly.pdbx_strand_id
1 'polypeptide(L)'
;LSLHIRAGEIYGFIGHNGAGKTTTLKAAVGILPFDEGNITINGRSIQTEPLACKRELAYIPDNPDLYEFMSGIRYLNFIADIFGVSAADRQARIRDYAARFELTDDLAQPIAAYSHGMKQKLAIIAAWLHRPRLVIMDEPFVGLDPKASHLLKGMMRELCDQGGAIFFSTHVLEVAEKLCDKVAIIKGGRLIRSGTMEEVKGDDSLEQVFLELEDETC
;
A
#
# COMPACT_ATOMS: atom_id res chain seq x y z
N LEU A 1 -6.83 8.78 -16.54
CA LEU A 1 -6.69 7.50 -15.87
C LEU A 1 -8.00 7.16 -15.17
N SER A 2 -8.61 6.00 -15.45
CA SER A 2 -9.84 5.54 -14.77
C SER A 2 -9.61 4.11 -14.27
N LEU A 3 -9.77 3.91 -12.95
CA LEU A 3 -9.61 2.63 -12.29
C LEU A 3 -10.75 2.40 -11.30
N HIS A 4 -11.13 1.16 -11.09
CA HIS A 4 -12.11 0.76 -10.09
C HIS A 4 -11.60 -0.44 -9.29
N ILE A 5 -11.36 -0.23 -8.00
CA ILE A 5 -10.86 -1.24 -7.07
C ILE A 5 -12.04 -1.63 -6.17
N ARG A 6 -12.37 -2.91 -6.13
CA ARG A 6 -13.50 -3.43 -5.36
C ARG A 6 -13.05 -3.99 -4.02
N ALA A 7 -13.97 -4.03 -3.07
CA ALA A 7 -13.76 -4.78 -1.83
C ALA A 7 -13.44 -6.26 -2.15
N GLY A 8 -12.48 -6.82 -1.42
CA GLY A 8 -11.98 -8.18 -1.62
C GLY A 8 -10.85 -8.30 -2.64
N GLU A 9 -10.47 -7.21 -3.35
CA GLU A 9 -9.46 -7.26 -4.41
C GLU A 9 -8.09 -6.79 -3.93
N ILE A 10 -7.04 -7.51 -4.35
CA ILE A 10 -5.66 -7.03 -4.38
C ILE A 10 -5.40 -6.53 -5.79
N TYR A 11 -5.20 -5.22 -5.93
CA TYR A 11 -5.03 -4.55 -7.22
C TYR A 11 -3.59 -4.05 -7.38
N GLY A 12 -2.89 -4.55 -8.37
CA GLY A 12 -1.53 -4.16 -8.71
C GLY A 12 -1.47 -3.00 -9.69
N PHE A 13 -0.64 -2.00 -9.43
CA PHE A 13 -0.37 -0.86 -10.30
C PHE A 13 1.06 -0.92 -10.80
N ILE A 14 1.22 -1.31 -12.05
CA ILE A 14 2.49 -1.75 -12.64
C ILE A 14 3.00 -0.73 -13.63
N GLY A 15 4.30 -0.51 -13.63
CA GLY A 15 4.98 0.38 -14.58
C GLY A 15 6.42 0.62 -14.19
N HIS A 16 7.22 1.09 -15.12
CA HIS A 16 8.61 1.49 -14.84
C HIS A 16 8.73 2.65 -13.86
N ASN A 17 9.93 2.88 -13.39
CA ASN A 17 10.24 4.07 -12.62
C ASN A 17 9.98 5.32 -13.48
N GLY A 18 9.28 6.30 -12.89
CA GLY A 18 8.84 7.49 -13.63
C GLY A 18 7.55 7.34 -14.44
N ALA A 19 6.90 6.16 -14.47
CA ALA A 19 5.63 5.96 -15.18
C ALA A 19 4.45 6.77 -14.59
N GLY A 20 4.58 7.32 -13.37
CA GLY A 20 3.53 8.10 -12.70
C GLY A 20 2.84 7.36 -11.56
N LYS A 21 3.33 6.17 -11.14
CA LYS A 21 2.73 5.35 -10.07
C LYS A 21 2.60 6.14 -8.76
N THR A 22 3.71 6.58 -8.19
CA THR A 22 3.75 7.35 -6.93
C THR A 22 2.89 8.60 -6.98
N THR A 23 2.90 9.34 -8.09
CA THR A 23 2.07 10.54 -8.28
C THR A 23 0.58 10.20 -8.22
N THR A 24 0.18 9.13 -8.89
CA THR A 24 -1.21 8.64 -8.88
C THR A 24 -1.64 8.20 -7.47
N LEU A 25 -0.80 7.41 -6.77
CA LEU A 25 -1.09 6.98 -5.41
C LEU A 25 -1.21 8.17 -4.44
N LYS A 26 -0.29 9.14 -4.52
CA LYS A 26 -0.35 10.36 -3.70
C LYS A 26 -1.58 11.22 -3.98
N ALA A 27 -2.04 11.29 -5.22
CA ALA A 27 -3.29 11.94 -5.57
C ALA A 27 -4.49 11.17 -5.00
N ALA A 28 -4.49 9.82 -5.09
CA ALA A 28 -5.54 8.97 -4.57
C ALA A 28 -5.75 9.10 -3.06
N VAL A 29 -4.68 9.38 -2.30
CA VAL A 29 -4.76 9.58 -0.84
C VAL A 29 -4.91 11.06 -0.43
N GLY A 30 -5.02 11.98 -1.41
CA GLY A 30 -5.18 13.41 -1.17
C GLY A 30 -3.94 14.09 -0.59
N ILE A 31 -2.74 13.61 -0.94
CA ILE A 31 -1.45 14.27 -0.65
C ILE A 31 -1.11 15.26 -1.77
N LEU A 32 -1.36 14.86 -3.03
CA LEU A 32 -1.17 15.75 -4.18
C LEU A 32 -2.53 16.20 -4.72
N PRO A 33 -2.69 17.49 -5.05
CA PRO A 33 -3.86 17.96 -5.76
C PRO A 33 -3.88 17.42 -7.20
N PHE A 34 -5.05 17.38 -7.80
CA PHE A 34 -5.24 17.09 -9.23
C PHE A 34 -6.27 18.06 -9.82
N ASP A 35 -6.09 18.41 -11.08
CA ASP A 35 -6.85 19.49 -11.73
C ASP A 35 -8.19 18.98 -12.28
N GLU A 36 -8.22 17.75 -12.80
CA GLU A 36 -9.39 17.17 -13.45
C GLU A 36 -9.68 15.74 -12.97
N GLY A 37 -10.94 15.35 -13.05
CA GLY A 37 -11.40 14.03 -12.66
C GLY A 37 -12.00 13.98 -11.27
N ASN A 38 -12.23 12.77 -10.78
CA ASN A 38 -12.80 12.52 -9.45
C ASN A 38 -12.18 11.26 -8.85
N ILE A 39 -11.86 11.31 -7.57
CA ILE A 39 -11.37 10.16 -6.79
C ILE A 39 -12.33 9.97 -5.62
N THR A 40 -12.91 8.77 -5.54
CA THR A 40 -13.85 8.43 -4.48
C THR A 40 -13.36 7.20 -3.71
N ILE A 41 -13.53 7.22 -2.39
CA ILE A 41 -13.26 6.12 -1.47
C ILE A 41 -14.56 5.81 -0.73
N ASN A 42 -15.09 4.61 -0.93
CA ASN A 42 -16.41 4.21 -0.39
C ASN A 42 -17.52 5.23 -0.70
N GLY A 43 -17.54 5.75 -1.94
CA GLY A 43 -18.54 6.72 -2.40
C GLY A 43 -18.31 8.17 -1.97
N ARG A 44 -17.26 8.45 -1.17
CA ARG A 44 -16.92 9.80 -0.71
C ARG A 44 -15.78 10.38 -1.53
N SER A 45 -15.90 11.65 -1.90
CA SER A 45 -14.83 12.33 -2.64
C SER A 45 -13.66 12.70 -1.75
N ILE A 46 -12.44 12.38 -2.21
CA ILE A 46 -11.22 12.76 -1.51
C ILE A 46 -11.01 14.29 -1.45
N GLN A 47 -11.60 15.04 -2.38
CA GLN A 47 -11.50 16.50 -2.43
C GLN A 47 -12.49 17.18 -1.48
N THR A 48 -13.74 16.69 -1.40
CA THR A 48 -14.79 17.34 -0.59
C THR A 48 -14.92 16.75 0.81
N GLU A 49 -14.55 15.48 1.01
CA GLU A 49 -14.64 14.76 2.29
C GLU A 49 -13.30 14.09 2.67
N PRO A 50 -12.16 14.80 2.63
CA PRO A 50 -10.85 14.18 2.79
C PRO A 50 -10.66 13.47 4.14
N LEU A 51 -11.19 14.04 5.23
CA LEU A 51 -11.07 13.42 6.55
C LEU A 51 -11.86 12.12 6.67
N ALA A 52 -13.05 12.07 6.06
CA ALA A 52 -13.85 10.84 6.04
C ALA A 52 -13.15 9.74 5.23
N CYS A 53 -12.58 10.08 4.07
CA CYS A 53 -11.79 9.16 3.27
C CYS A 53 -10.54 8.66 4.04
N LYS A 54 -9.77 9.58 4.64
CA LYS A 54 -8.53 9.26 5.37
C LYS A 54 -8.75 8.38 6.60
N ARG A 55 -9.93 8.39 7.21
CA ARG A 55 -10.26 7.47 8.31
C ARG A 55 -10.42 6.02 7.88
N GLU A 56 -10.75 5.79 6.61
CA GLU A 56 -11.01 4.46 6.06
C GLU A 56 -9.82 3.89 5.27
N LEU A 57 -8.79 4.70 5.01
CA LEU A 57 -7.60 4.28 4.27
C LEU A 57 -6.33 4.33 5.11
N ALA A 58 -5.35 3.54 4.70
CA ALA A 58 -3.95 3.70 5.10
C ALA A 58 -3.08 3.89 3.86
N TYR A 59 -2.01 4.67 3.99
CA TYR A 59 -1.03 4.87 2.94
C TYR A 59 0.38 4.56 3.45
N ILE A 60 1.11 3.73 2.71
CA ILE A 60 2.50 3.40 2.97
C ILE A 60 3.31 3.85 1.75
N PRO A 61 4.14 4.90 1.87
CA PRO A 61 5.03 5.34 0.80
C PRO A 61 6.21 4.38 0.63
N ASP A 62 6.87 4.44 -0.53
CA ASP A 62 8.11 3.71 -0.84
C ASP A 62 9.21 3.96 0.20
N ASN A 63 9.36 5.21 0.63
CA ASN A 63 10.28 5.58 1.72
C ASN A 63 9.47 6.19 2.86
N PRO A 64 9.22 5.46 3.97
CA PRO A 64 8.46 5.97 5.09
C PRO A 64 9.18 7.13 5.79
N ASP A 65 8.59 8.33 5.69
CA ASP A 65 9.04 9.51 6.42
C ASP A 65 8.43 9.50 7.84
N LEU A 66 9.12 8.81 8.74
CA LEU A 66 8.68 8.63 10.12
C LEU A 66 9.29 9.72 11.03
N TYR A 67 8.64 9.99 12.16
CA TYR A 67 9.14 10.94 13.15
C TYR A 67 10.36 10.34 13.90
N GLU A 68 11.54 10.50 13.34
CA GLU A 68 12.78 9.87 13.79
C GLU A 68 13.19 10.20 15.25
N PHE A 69 12.72 11.34 15.76
CA PHE A 69 12.93 11.74 17.17
C PHE A 69 12.07 10.97 18.17
N MET A 70 11.07 10.21 17.70
CA MET A 70 10.25 9.35 18.53
C MET A 70 10.84 7.95 18.66
N SER A 71 10.50 7.23 19.74
CA SER A 71 10.66 5.78 19.77
C SER A 71 9.55 5.10 18.97
N GLY A 72 9.79 3.87 18.49
CA GLY A 72 8.80 3.11 17.73
C GLY A 72 7.46 2.98 18.46
N ILE A 73 7.49 2.66 19.76
CA ILE A 73 6.25 2.55 20.58
C ILE A 73 5.51 3.88 20.70
N ARG A 74 6.22 5.00 20.84
CA ARG A 74 5.59 6.33 20.91
C ARG A 74 4.93 6.69 19.60
N TYR A 75 5.60 6.39 18.48
CA TYR A 75 5.04 6.61 17.14
C TYR A 75 3.77 5.79 16.91
N LEU A 76 3.78 4.49 17.23
CA LEU A 76 2.58 3.65 17.09
C LEU A 76 1.41 4.13 17.97
N ASN A 77 1.69 4.56 19.20
CA ASN A 77 0.66 5.15 20.06
C ASN A 77 0.12 6.46 19.49
N PHE A 78 0.98 7.33 18.96
CA PHE A 78 0.58 8.58 18.34
C PHE A 78 -0.35 8.35 17.13
N ILE A 79 0.00 7.41 16.25
CA ILE A 79 -0.86 7.03 15.11
C ILE A 79 -2.21 6.47 15.63
N ALA A 80 -2.18 5.60 16.63
CA ALA A 80 -3.39 5.05 17.23
C ALA A 80 -4.31 6.15 17.83
N ASP A 81 -3.74 7.19 18.43
CA ASP A 81 -4.47 8.35 18.94
C ASP A 81 -5.17 9.13 17.82
N ILE A 82 -4.46 9.39 16.72
CA ILE A 82 -5.03 10.09 15.55
C ILE A 82 -6.27 9.37 15.01
N PHE A 83 -6.23 8.05 14.96
CA PHE A 83 -7.33 7.23 14.45
C PHE A 83 -8.35 6.82 15.54
N GLY A 84 -8.20 7.27 16.78
CA GLY A 84 -9.12 6.99 17.88
C GLY A 84 -9.17 5.51 18.29
N VAL A 85 -8.07 4.77 18.12
CA VAL A 85 -7.98 3.37 18.53
C VAL A 85 -7.96 3.26 20.04
N SER A 86 -8.87 2.45 20.62
CA SER A 86 -8.98 2.28 22.07
C SER A 86 -7.67 1.79 22.70
N ALA A 87 -7.42 2.11 23.97
CA ALA A 87 -6.20 1.68 24.66
C ALA A 87 -6.03 0.16 24.68
N ALA A 88 -7.13 -0.59 24.87
CA ALA A 88 -7.12 -2.05 24.88
C ALA A 88 -6.78 -2.63 23.50
N ASP A 89 -7.45 -2.15 22.45
CA ASP A 89 -7.20 -2.57 21.06
C ASP A 89 -5.78 -2.22 20.63
N ARG A 90 -5.33 -1.00 20.92
CA ARG A 90 -4.00 -0.50 20.62
C ARG A 90 -2.93 -1.42 21.20
N GLN A 91 -3.01 -1.71 22.49
CA GLN A 91 -2.04 -2.56 23.18
C GLN A 91 -2.01 -3.98 22.59
N ALA A 92 -3.18 -4.55 22.32
CA ALA A 92 -3.28 -5.88 21.73
C ALA A 92 -2.68 -5.93 20.32
N ARG A 93 -3.04 -4.96 19.45
CA ARG A 93 -2.59 -4.91 18.05
C ARG A 93 -1.10 -4.60 17.95
N ILE A 94 -0.57 -3.64 18.71
CA ILE A 94 0.86 -3.33 18.71
C ILE A 94 1.66 -4.56 19.12
N ARG A 95 1.27 -5.24 20.21
CA ARG A 95 1.95 -6.45 20.67
C ARG A 95 1.94 -7.56 19.62
N ASP A 96 0.78 -7.83 19.00
CA ASP A 96 0.64 -8.85 17.98
C ASP A 96 1.50 -8.54 16.75
N TYR A 97 1.32 -7.36 16.14
CA TYR A 97 2.05 -7.00 14.92
C TYR A 97 3.55 -6.86 15.16
N ALA A 98 3.97 -6.27 16.29
CA ALA A 98 5.40 -6.16 16.61
C ALA A 98 6.06 -7.53 16.77
N ALA A 99 5.38 -8.49 17.38
CA ALA A 99 5.88 -9.86 17.50
C ALA A 99 5.97 -10.55 16.11
N ARG A 100 4.93 -10.41 15.28
CA ARG A 100 4.91 -10.99 13.92
C ARG A 100 6.03 -10.44 13.04
N PHE A 101 6.35 -9.14 13.13
CA PHE A 101 7.44 -8.48 12.38
C PHE A 101 8.80 -8.54 13.06
N GLU A 102 8.91 -9.21 14.22
CA GLU A 102 10.16 -9.30 15.00
C GLU A 102 10.74 -7.92 15.36
N LEU A 103 9.87 -6.99 15.76
CA LEU A 103 10.22 -5.62 16.09
C LEU A 103 9.98 -5.29 17.59
N THR A 104 9.56 -6.27 18.39
CA THR A 104 9.13 -6.07 19.79
C THR A 104 10.23 -5.42 20.63
N ASP A 105 11.46 -5.95 20.55
CA ASP A 105 12.58 -5.51 21.38
C ASP A 105 13.13 -4.15 20.97
N ASP A 106 12.86 -3.74 19.73
CA ASP A 106 13.32 -2.47 19.16
C ASP A 106 12.34 -1.32 19.38
N LEU A 107 11.09 -1.59 19.77
CA LEU A 107 10.07 -0.54 19.91
C LEU A 107 10.42 0.57 20.91
N ALA A 108 11.27 0.29 21.90
CA ALA A 108 11.74 1.28 22.87
C ALA A 108 12.82 2.21 22.31
N GLN A 109 13.50 1.81 21.23
CA GLN A 109 14.58 2.58 20.62
C GLN A 109 14.05 3.75 19.77
N PRO A 110 14.84 4.84 19.62
CA PRO A 110 14.52 5.91 18.67
C PRO A 110 14.45 5.38 17.23
N ILE A 111 13.48 5.85 16.46
CA ILE A 111 13.31 5.48 15.03
C ILE A 111 14.54 5.88 14.19
N ALA A 112 15.27 6.93 14.60
CA ALA A 112 16.54 7.30 13.99
C ALA A 112 17.58 6.17 13.95
N ALA A 113 17.50 5.22 14.90
CA ALA A 113 18.40 4.06 14.95
C ALA A 113 17.91 2.88 14.09
N TYR A 114 16.72 2.95 13.51
CA TYR A 114 16.16 1.87 12.72
C TYR A 114 16.81 1.79 11.34
N SER A 115 17.05 0.56 10.89
CA SER A 115 17.36 0.30 9.48
C SER A 115 16.17 0.64 8.58
N HIS A 116 16.38 0.75 7.28
CA HIS A 116 15.29 0.97 6.31
C HIS A 116 14.20 -0.09 6.44
N GLY A 117 14.57 -1.37 6.51
CA GLY A 117 13.60 -2.46 6.69
C GLY A 117 12.82 -2.39 8.01
N MET A 118 13.44 -1.96 9.11
CA MET A 118 12.74 -1.73 10.38
C MET A 118 11.75 -0.57 10.28
N LYS A 119 12.11 0.53 9.60
CA LYS A 119 11.20 1.65 9.33
C LYS A 119 10.02 1.21 8.48
N GLN A 120 10.25 0.39 7.46
CA GLN A 120 9.20 -0.17 6.62
C GLN A 120 8.24 -1.06 7.43
N LYS A 121 8.77 -1.97 8.26
CA LYS A 121 7.99 -2.79 9.18
C LYS A 121 7.14 -1.94 10.13
N LEU A 122 7.73 -0.87 10.72
CA LEU A 122 7.02 0.04 11.61
C LEU A 122 5.88 0.79 10.91
N ALA A 123 6.10 1.23 9.66
CA ALA A 123 5.07 1.88 8.84
C ALA A 123 3.91 0.93 8.52
N ILE A 124 4.21 -0.33 8.22
CA ILE A 124 3.20 -1.37 7.99
C ILE A 124 2.38 -1.59 9.27
N ILE A 125 3.02 -1.76 10.44
CA ILE A 125 2.32 -1.92 11.71
C ILE A 125 1.40 -0.73 11.95
N ALA A 126 1.90 0.50 11.80
CA ALA A 126 1.13 1.73 12.00
C ALA A 126 -0.12 1.78 11.09
N ALA A 127 0.04 1.39 9.82
CA ALA A 127 -1.04 1.38 8.84
C ALA A 127 -2.18 0.40 9.21
N TRP A 128 -1.87 -0.73 9.82
CA TRP A 128 -2.87 -1.74 10.22
C TRP A 128 -3.52 -1.49 11.59
N LEU A 129 -3.01 -0.54 12.40
CA LEU A 129 -3.54 -0.30 13.76
C LEU A 129 -5.02 0.09 13.78
N HIS A 130 -5.49 0.87 12.82
CA HIS A 130 -6.88 1.36 12.81
C HIS A 130 -7.82 0.51 11.96
N ARG A 131 -7.35 -0.65 11.43
CA ARG A 131 -8.13 -1.56 10.57
C ARG A 131 -8.74 -0.85 9.37
N PRO A 132 -7.90 -0.31 8.46
CA PRO A 132 -8.37 0.40 7.28
C PRO A 132 -9.21 -0.52 6.39
N ARG A 133 -10.14 0.06 5.63
CA ARG A 133 -10.87 -0.66 4.57
C ARG A 133 -10.11 -0.68 3.24
N LEU A 134 -9.21 0.27 3.05
CA LEU A 134 -8.34 0.36 1.88
C LEU A 134 -6.91 0.62 2.33
N VAL A 135 -5.98 -0.20 1.86
CA VAL A 135 -4.55 0.08 2.03
C VAL A 135 -3.93 0.38 0.68
N ILE A 136 -3.34 1.56 0.57
CA ILE A 136 -2.60 2.01 -0.61
C ILE A 136 -1.11 1.96 -0.28
N MET A 137 -0.30 1.31 -1.13
CA MET A 137 1.13 1.12 -0.86
C MET A 137 1.96 1.41 -2.11
N ASP A 138 3.05 2.10 -1.92
CA ASP A 138 4.03 2.36 -2.99
C ASP A 138 5.26 1.46 -2.76
N GLU A 139 5.51 0.53 -3.68
CA GLU A 139 6.62 -0.44 -3.65
C GLU A 139 6.80 -1.16 -2.30
N PRO A 140 5.76 -1.76 -1.70
CA PRO A 140 5.75 -2.15 -0.28
C PRO A 140 6.73 -3.26 0.11
N PHE A 141 7.29 -3.97 -0.85
CA PHE A 141 8.20 -5.09 -0.60
C PHE A 141 9.67 -4.69 -0.61
N VAL A 142 9.98 -3.46 -1.07
CA VAL A 142 11.34 -2.93 -1.09
C VAL A 142 11.86 -2.78 0.35
N GLY A 143 13.05 -3.32 0.60
CA GLY A 143 13.69 -3.27 1.92
C GLY A 143 13.19 -4.28 2.96
N LEU A 144 12.15 -5.06 2.65
CA LEU A 144 11.69 -6.13 3.52
C LEU A 144 12.50 -7.42 3.31
N ASP A 145 12.81 -8.10 4.39
CA ASP A 145 13.33 -9.46 4.35
C ASP A 145 12.25 -10.46 3.85
N PRO A 146 12.63 -11.68 3.42
CA PRO A 146 11.67 -12.65 2.88
C PRO A 146 10.55 -13.03 3.85
N LYS A 147 10.83 -13.07 5.16
CA LYS A 147 9.84 -13.40 6.20
C LYS A 147 8.81 -12.29 6.36
N ALA A 148 9.26 -11.03 6.45
CA ALA A 148 8.38 -9.87 6.52
C ALA A 148 7.55 -9.72 5.23
N SER A 149 8.14 -9.97 4.06
CA SER A 149 7.44 -9.95 2.78
C SER A 149 6.34 -11.01 2.71
N HIS A 150 6.61 -12.22 3.18
CA HIS A 150 5.61 -13.29 3.26
C HIS A 150 4.47 -12.92 4.22
N LEU A 151 4.81 -12.37 5.38
CA LEU A 151 3.84 -11.90 6.36
C LEU A 151 2.94 -10.80 5.79
N LEU A 152 3.52 -9.79 5.12
CA LEU A 152 2.75 -8.71 4.50
C LEU A 152 1.77 -9.25 3.46
N LYS A 153 2.19 -10.18 2.59
CA LYS A 153 1.29 -10.83 1.61
C LYS A 153 0.11 -11.52 2.29
N GLY A 154 0.33 -12.23 3.40
CA GLY A 154 -0.73 -12.83 4.20
C GLY A 154 -1.68 -11.78 4.78
N MET A 155 -1.16 -10.70 5.36
CA MET A 155 -1.97 -9.60 5.90
C MET A 155 -2.81 -8.88 4.82
N MET A 156 -2.27 -8.74 3.61
CA MET A 156 -3.00 -8.17 2.46
C MET A 156 -4.19 -9.05 2.09
N ARG A 157 -4.00 -10.37 2.00
CA ARG A 157 -5.08 -11.32 1.70
C ARG A 157 -6.12 -11.35 2.83
N GLU A 158 -5.69 -11.43 4.09
CA GLU A 158 -6.56 -11.37 5.26
C GLU A 158 -7.47 -10.13 5.26
N LEU A 159 -6.92 -8.96 4.88
CA LEU A 159 -7.69 -7.72 4.78
C LEU A 159 -8.77 -7.82 3.68
N CYS A 160 -8.40 -8.35 2.51
CA CYS A 160 -9.33 -8.54 1.39
C CYS A 160 -10.43 -9.55 1.73
N ASP A 161 -10.10 -10.66 2.37
CA ASP A 161 -11.06 -11.67 2.82
C ASP A 161 -12.06 -11.11 3.85
N GLN A 162 -11.66 -10.09 4.60
CA GLN A 162 -12.53 -9.34 5.52
C GLN A 162 -13.33 -8.21 4.85
N GLY A 163 -13.30 -8.11 3.52
CA GLY A 163 -14.03 -7.12 2.74
C GLY A 163 -13.31 -5.77 2.60
N GLY A 164 -12.02 -5.69 2.93
CA GLY A 164 -11.16 -4.57 2.58
C GLY A 164 -10.64 -4.66 1.15
N ALA A 165 -9.77 -3.74 0.76
CA ALA A 165 -9.10 -3.74 -0.54
C ALA A 165 -7.65 -3.30 -0.41
N ILE A 166 -6.82 -3.78 -1.33
CA ILE A 166 -5.42 -3.41 -1.45
C ILE A 166 -5.18 -2.78 -2.82
N PHE A 167 -4.50 -1.64 -2.85
CA PHE A 167 -3.99 -1.02 -4.05
C PHE A 167 -2.50 -0.73 -3.88
N PHE A 168 -1.64 -1.38 -4.65
CA PHE A 168 -0.22 -1.16 -4.49
C PHE A 168 0.52 -1.04 -5.81
N SER A 169 1.55 -0.19 -5.83
CA SER A 169 2.47 -0.10 -6.96
C SER A 169 3.58 -1.13 -6.84
N THR A 170 4.03 -1.62 -7.98
CA THR A 170 5.26 -2.38 -8.07
C THR A 170 5.85 -2.36 -9.48
N HIS A 171 7.18 -2.51 -9.56
CA HIS A 171 7.88 -2.81 -10.79
C HIS A 171 8.31 -4.28 -10.86
N VAL A 172 8.03 -5.08 -9.80
CA VAL A 172 8.36 -6.51 -9.74
C VAL A 172 7.18 -7.33 -10.24
N LEU A 173 7.20 -7.67 -11.52
CA LEU A 173 6.10 -8.31 -12.24
C LEU A 173 5.73 -9.67 -11.63
N GLU A 174 6.72 -10.47 -11.24
CA GLU A 174 6.51 -11.78 -10.60
C GLU A 174 5.70 -11.68 -9.29
N VAL A 175 5.93 -10.61 -8.51
CA VAL A 175 5.15 -10.37 -7.28
C VAL A 175 3.70 -10.03 -7.62
N ALA A 176 3.50 -9.16 -8.62
CA ALA A 176 2.16 -8.81 -9.06
C ALA A 176 1.40 -10.02 -9.61
N GLU A 177 2.04 -10.82 -10.46
CA GLU A 177 1.43 -12.00 -11.08
C GLU A 177 0.94 -13.04 -10.05
N LYS A 178 1.71 -13.24 -8.96
CA LYS A 178 1.37 -14.22 -7.93
C LYS A 178 0.37 -13.72 -6.88
N LEU A 179 0.25 -12.39 -6.72
CA LEU A 179 -0.48 -11.81 -5.59
C LEU A 179 -1.78 -11.10 -6.00
N CYS A 180 -1.80 -10.47 -7.18
CA CYS A 180 -2.90 -9.60 -7.58
C CYS A 180 -4.06 -10.37 -8.21
N ASP A 181 -5.28 -9.98 -7.85
CA ASP A 181 -6.50 -10.39 -8.53
C ASP A 181 -6.68 -9.61 -9.84
N LYS A 182 -6.31 -8.31 -9.81
CA LYS A 182 -6.33 -7.41 -10.96
C LYS A 182 -5.06 -6.58 -11.04
N VAL A 183 -4.76 -6.12 -12.24
CA VAL A 183 -3.64 -5.22 -12.50
C VAL A 183 -4.01 -4.09 -13.45
N ALA A 184 -3.29 -2.99 -13.32
CA ALA A 184 -3.24 -1.91 -14.29
C ALA A 184 -1.81 -1.60 -14.65
N ILE A 185 -1.52 -1.56 -15.94
CA ILE A 185 -0.19 -1.22 -16.50
C ILE A 185 -0.24 0.25 -16.93
N ILE A 186 0.70 1.03 -16.39
CA ILE A 186 0.84 2.47 -16.66
C ILE A 186 2.18 2.76 -17.32
N LYS A 187 2.17 3.65 -18.32
CA LYS A 187 3.36 4.19 -19.00
C LYS A 187 3.17 5.67 -19.27
N GLY A 188 4.12 6.51 -18.86
CA GLY A 188 4.07 7.96 -19.11
C GLY A 188 2.79 8.64 -18.61
N GLY A 189 2.26 8.25 -17.44
CA GLY A 189 1.03 8.78 -16.87
C GLY A 189 -0.27 8.28 -17.52
N ARG A 190 -0.20 7.35 -18.48
CA ARG A 190 -1.36 6.80 -19.18
C ARG A 190 -1.59 5.34 -18.82
N LEU A 191 -2.84 4.97 -18.65
CA LEU A 191 -3.26 3.58 -18.51
C LEU A 191 -3.14 2.91 -19.87
N ILE A 192 -2.34 1.86 -19.95
CA ILE A 192 -2.13 1.09 -21.18
C ILE A 192 -3.07 -0.11 -21.22
N ARG A 193 -3.13 -0.88 -20.12
CA ARG A 193 -3.96 -2.07 -20.02
C ARG A 193 -4.42 -2.27 -18.58
N SER A 194 -5.64 -2.75 -18.36
CA SER A 194 -6.11 -3.13 -17.03
C SER A 194 -7.19 -4.20 -17.12
N GLY A 195 -7.25 -5.07 -16.12
CA GLY A 195 -8.22 -6.16 -16.04
C GLY A 195 -7.85 -7.14 -14.93
N THR A 196 -8.53 -8.28 -14.90
CA THR A 196 -8.09 -9.41 -14.09
C THR A 196 -6.72 -9.89 -14.55
N MET A 197 -6.01 -10.62 -13.69
CA MET A 197 -4.70 -11.16 -14.06
C MET A 197 -4.80 -12.00 -15.34
N GLU A 198 -5.84 -12.81 -15.47
CA GLU A 198 -6.09 -13.66 -16.64
C GLU A 198 -6.37 -12.83 -17.91
N GLU A 199 -7.20 -11.78 -17.82
CA GLU A 199 -7.53 -10.88 -18.94
C GLU A 199 -6.29 -10.11 -19.44
N VAL A 200 -5.37 -9.76 -18.54
CA VAL A 200 -4.20 -8.98 -18.88
C VAL A 200 -3.10 -9.85 -19.45
N LYS A 201 -2.81 -10.99 -18.86
CA LYS A 201 -1.71 -11.85 -19.31
C LYS A 201 -2.10 -12.85 -20.42
N GLY A 202 -3.36 -13.29 -20.48
CA GLY A 202 -3.77 -14.35 -21.38
C GLY A 202 -2.99 -15.65 -21.11
N ASP A 203 -2.45 -16.24 -22.15
CA ASP A 203 -1.62 -17.46 -22.10
C ASP A 203 -0.13 -17.19 -21.79
N ASP A 204 0.29 -15.91 -21.80
CA ASP A 204 1.67 -15.49 -21.59
C ASP A 204 1.98 -15.20 -20.12
N SER A 205 3.23 -14.87 -19.79
CA SER A 205 3.59 -14.30 -18.49
C SER A 205 3.29 -12.80 -18.47
N LEU A 206 3.04 -12.26 -17.28
CA LEU A 206 2.87 -10.80 -17.13
C LEU A 206 4.10 -10.02 -17.63
N GLU A 207 5.31 -10.62 -17.52
CA GLU A 207 6.56 -10.04 -18.00
C GLU A 207 6.59 -9.93 -19.52
N GLN A 208 6.18 -10.99 -20.25
CA GLN A 208 6.09 -10.95 -21.70
C GLN A 208 5.13 -9.88 -22.20
N VAL A 209 3.92 -9.85 -21.64
CA VAL A 209 2.92 -8.83 -21.96
C VAL A 209 3.43 -7.41 -21.68
N PHE A 210 4.14 -7.24 -20.56
CA PHE A 210 4.70 -5.95 -20.19
C PHE A 210 5.76 -5.48 -21.20
N LEU A 211 6.67 -6.36 -21.64
CA LEU A 211 7.70 -6.07 -22.64
C LEU A 211 7.08 -5.73 -24.00
N GLU A 212 6.09 -6.48 -24.48
CA GLU A 212 5.37 -6.19 -25.72
C GLU A 212 4.73 -4.79 -25.71
N LEU A 213 4.04 -4.42 -24.62
CA LEU A 213 3.43 -3.11 -24.47
C LEU A 213 4.46 -1.96 -24.39
N GLU A 214 5.69 -2.29 -24.01
CA GLU A 214 6.79 -1.34 -24.05
C GLU A 214 7.29 -1.09 -25.48
N ASP A 215 7.41 -2.13 -26.28
CA ASP A 215 7.90 -2.07 -27.66
C ASP A 215 6.88 -1.43 -28.62
N GLU A 216 5.57 -1.66 -28.43
CA GLU A 216 4.50 -1.10 -29.27
C GLU A 216 4.37 0.44 -29.16
N THR A 217 5.03 1.07 -28.21
CA THR A 217 4.85 2.50 -27.93
C THR A 217 6.11 3.34 -28.24
N CYS A 218 7.07 2.79 -28.99
CA CYS A 218 8.25 3.49 -29.50
C CYS A 218 8.04 4.12 -30.88
#